data_c0408ceb1650b645374a8d670209f806
#
_entry.id   c0408ceb1650b645374a8d670209f806
#
_cell.length_a   1.000
_cell.length_b   1.000
_cell.length_c   1.000
_cell.angle_alpha   90.00
_cell.angle_beta   90.00
_cell.angle_gamma   90.00
#
_symmetry.space_group_name_H-M   'P 1'
#
loop_
_entity.id
_entity.type
_entity.pdbx_description
1 polymer ?
#
loop_
_entity_poly.entity_id
_entity_poly.type
_entity_poly.pdbx_seq_one_letter_code
_entity_poly.pdbx_strand_id
1 'polypeptide(L)'
;MYKRQNINVPDGLYTKCPVCSKIILTEDMYLNNCVCPECGYYMKLDARTRISMVVDKNTFSEWDTNIEESNPCEYPGYEEKIQNLKRKTNIDEAVITGVGKIDGSKVVIGVCDTRFLMGSMGEVVGEKLTRAVEKATEQKLPVIIFTCSGGARMQEGIVSLMQMAKISAALKKHDEAGLLYITVLTDPTTGGVTASFAMLGDI
;
A
#
# COMPACT_ATOMS: atom_id res chain seq x y z
N MET A 1 14.24 39.72 -31.08
CA MET A 1 13.64 39.34 -29.81
C MET A 1 12.81 38.10 -30.04
N TYR A 2 13.31 36.90 -29.71
CA TYR A 2 12.54 35.67 -29.83
C TYR A 2 11.52 35.63 -28.69
N LYS A 3 10.22 35.62 -29.00
CA LYS A 3 9.17 35.36 -28.01
C LYS A 3 9.34 33.92 -27.55
N ARG A 4 9.66 33.70 -26.26
CA ARG A 4 9.57 32.39 -25.62
C ARG A 4 8.10 31.94 -25.72
N GLN A 5 7.83 30.94 -26.53
CA GLN A 5 6.56 30.27 -26.51
C GLN A 5 6.47 29.54 -25.15
N ASN A 6 5.43 29.79 -24.37
CA ASN A 6 5.12 29.01 -23.19
C ASN A 6 4.73 27.61 -23.67
N ILE A 7 5.69 26.70 -23.66
CA ILE A 7 5.43 25.28 -23.89
C ILE A 7 4.72 24.78 -22.61
N ASN A 8 3.44 24.48 -22.74
CA ASN A 8 2.68 23.89 -21.65
C ASN A 8 3.08 22.43 -21.55
N VAL A 9 3.93 22.09 -20.59
CA VAL A 9 4.36 20.72 -20.32
C VAL A 9 3.28 20.09 -19.43
N PRO A 10 2.66 18.96 -19.82
CA PRO A 10 1.68 18.27 -18.97
C PRO A 10 2.28 17.88 -17.62
N ASP A 11 1.49 18.06 -16.57
CA ASP A 11 1.88 17.64 -15.22
C ASP A 11 2.15 16.12 -15.20
N GLY A 12 3.25 15.73 -14.56
CA GLY A 12 3.63 14.33 -14.44
C GLY A 12 4.40 13.73 -15.63
N LEU A 13 4.63 14.50 -16.71
CA LEU A 13 5.42 14.03 -17.86
C LEU A 13 6.88 13.73 -17.48
N TYR A 14 7.43 14.49 -16.55
CA TYR A 14 8.79 14.31 -16.06
C TYR A 14 8.83 14.13 -14.55
N THR A 15 9.72 13.27 -14.10
CA THR A 15 10.03 13.04 -12.69
C THR A 15 11.48 13.44 -12.41
N LYS A 16 11.70 14.19 -11.33
CA LYS A 16 13.04 14.55 -10.86
C LYS A 16 13.52 13.52 -9.84
N CYS A 17 14.70 12.94 -10.10
CA CYS A 17 15.31 12.05 -9.10
C CYS A 17 15.72 12.84 -7.84
N PRO A 18 15.32 12.40 -6.63
CA PRO A 18 15.65 13.11 -5.40
C PRO A 18 17.14 13.03 -5.03
N VAL A 19 17.88 12.06 -5.56
CA VAL A 19 19.30 11.84 -5.26
C VAL A 19 20.20 12.57 -6.26
N CYS A 20 20.12 12.23 -7.55
CA CYS A 20 20.99 12.83 -8.55
C CYS A 20 20.44 14.10 -9.21
N SER A 21 19.19 14.48 -8.88
CA SER A 21 18.49 15.67 -9.42
C SER A 21 18.28 15.65 -10.94
N LYS A 22 18.56 14.57 -11.65
CA LYS A 22 18.27 14.43 -13.07
C LYS A 22 16.76 14.39 -13.31
N ILE A 23 16.35 14.99 -14.42
CA ILE A 23 14.97 14.97 -14.91
C ILE A 23 14.85 13.80 -15.87
N ILE A 24 13.89 12.92 -15.62
CA ILE A 24 13.67 11.67 -16.34
C ILE A 24 12.24 11.70 -16.86
N LEU A 25 11.98 11.20 -18.06
CA LEU A 25 10.62 10.91 -18.52
C LEU A 25 9.96 9.93 -17.52
N THR A 26 8.78 10.26 -17.06
CA THR A 26 8.07 9.42 -16.08
C THR A 26 7.78 8.01 -16.65
N GLU A 27 7.50 7.93 -17.94
CA GLU A 27 7.30 6.65 -18.64
C GLU A 27 8.57 5.79 -18.62
N ASP A 28 9.73 6.36 -18.94
CA ASP A 28 11.01 5.64 -18.90
C ASP A 28 11.35 5.15 -17.49
N MET A 29 10.98 5.93 -16.48
CA MET A 29 11.15 5.53 -15.09
C MET A 29 10.29 4.29 -14.76
N TYR A 30 9.03 4.26 -15.18
CA TYR A 30 8.16 3.08 -14.99
C TYR A 30 8.65 1.87 -15.77
N LEU A 31 9.12 2.05 -17.02
CA LEU A 31 9.72 0.97 -17.82
C LEU A 31 10.98 0.40 -17.17
N ASN A 32 11.72 1.22 -16.43
CA ASN A 32 12.89 0.79 -15.64
C ASN A 32 12.53 0.39 -14.18
N ASN A 33 11.30 -0.13 -13.96
CA ASN A 33 10.83 -0.59 -12.64
C ASN A 33 10.96 0.45 -11.52
N CYS A 34 10.76 1.74 -11.84
CA CYS A 34 10.91 2.85 -10.93
C CYS A 34 12.32 2.98 -10.30
N VAL A 35 13.34 2.55 -11.03
CA VAL A 35 14.75 2.76 -10.69
C VAL A 35 15.30 3.89 -11.56
N CYS A 36 15.99 4.85 -10.94
CA CYS A 36 16.62 5.93 -11.68
C CYS A 36 17.71 5.39 -12.63
N PRO A 37 17.61 5.60 -13.95
CA PRO A 37 18.59 5.06 -14.90
C PRO A 37 19.97 5.71 -14.76
N GLU A 38 20.06 6.90 -14.14
CA GLU A 38 21.30 7.66 -14.00
C GLU A 38 22.10 7.26 -12.75
N CYS A 39 21.44 7.02 -11.61
CA CYS A 39 22.13 6.77 -10.35
C CYS A 39 21.72 5.48 -9.62
N GLY A 40 20.78 4.72 -10.17
CA GLY A 40 20.30 3.48 -9.57
C GLY A 40 19.41 3.67 -8.34
N TYR A 41 18.96 4.89 -8.04
CA TYR A 41 18.09 5.15 -6.90
C TYR A 41 16.69 4.53 -7.11
N TYR A 42 16.21 3.78 -6.12
CA TYR A 42 14.87 3.18 -6.11
C TYR A 42 13.83 4.23 -5.70
N MET A 43 12.94 4.58 -6.63
CA MET A 43 11.82 5.49 -6.34
C MET A 43 10.74 4.78 -5.52
N LYS A 44 9.96 5.55 -4.76
CA LYS A 44 8.78 5.01 -4.06
C LYS A 44 7.74 4.53 -5.07
N LEU A 45 7.23 3.33 -4.86
CA LEU A 45 6.15 2.76 -5.66
C LEU A 45 4.80 3.00 -4.98
N ASP A 46 3.81 3.32 -5.77
CA ASP A 46 2.43 3.27 -5.33
C ASP A 46 1.89 1.82 -5.35
N ALA A 47 0.78 1.60 -4.62
CA ALA A 47 0.23 0.25 -4.47
C ALA A 47 -0.21 -0.38 -5.81
N ARG A 48 -0.84 0.38 -6.71
CA ARG A 48 -1.31 -0.14 -8.00
C ARG A 48 -0.15 -0.54 -8.90
N THR A 49 0.89 0.29 -8.96
CA THR A 49 2.11 -0.02 -9.69
C THR A 49 2.79 -1.29 -9.12
N ARG A 50 2.88 -1.41 -7.80
CA ARG A 50 3.43 -2.62 -7.17
C ARG A 50 2.63 -3.87 -7.55
N ILE A 51 1.30 -3.80 -7.49
CA ILE A 51 0.43 -4.90 -7.89
C ILE A 51 0.68 -5.29 -9.35
N SER A 52 0.73 -4.32 -10.26
CA SER A 52 0.95 -4.57 -11.69
C SER A 52 2.30 -5.19 -12.03
N MET A 53 3.31 -4.99 -11.17
CA MET A 53 4.65 -5.58 -11.33
C MET A 53 4.74 -7.02 -10.84
N VAL A 54 3.90 -7.41 -9.87
CA VAL A 54 4.01 -8.69 -9.16
C VAL A 54 2.95 -9.69 -9.61
N VAL A 55 1.75 -9.20 -9.94
CA VAL A 55 0.60 -10.04 -10.27
C VAL A 55 0.47 -10.21 -11.77
N ASP A 56 0.14 -11.40 -12.21
CA ASP A 56 -0.10 -11.73 -13.62
C ASP A 56 -1.15 -10.78 -14.25
N LYS A 57 -0.89 -10.34 -15.48
CA LYS A 57 -1.76 -9.36 -16.16
C LYS A 57 -3.23 -9.81 -16.15
N ASN A 58 -4.12 -8.88 -15.81
CA ASN A 58 -5.58 -9.07 -15.80
C ASN A 58 -6.11 -10.15 -14.84
N THR A 59 -5.34 -10.53 -13.83
CA THR A 59 -5.79 -11.52 -12.83
C THR A 59 -6.14 -10.92 -11.47
N PHE A 60 -5.79 -9.67 -11.22
CA PHE A 60 -6.07 -9.01 -9.94
C PHE A 60 -7.53 -8.61 -9.82
N SER A 61 -8.15 -8.99 -8.70
CA SER A 61 -9.48 -8.57 -8.29
C SER A 61 -9.38 -7.91 -6.91
N GLU A 62 -9.63 -6.61 -6.87
CA GLU A 62 -9.60 -5.81 -5.63
C GLU A 62 -10.78 -6.15 -4.74
N TRP A 63 -10.55 -6.17 -3.42
CA TRP A 63 -11.56 -6.46 -2.40
C TRP A 63 -11.77 -5.27 -1.47
N ASP A 64 -12.98 -5.21 -0.90
CA ASP A 64 -13.31 -4.30 0.20
C ASP A 64 -13.02 -2.82 -0.13
N THR A 65 -13.46 -2.37 -1.31
CA THR A 65 -13.24 -1.01 -1.82
C THR A 65 -14.13 0.06 -1.17
N ASN A 66 -15.19 -0.31 -0.45
CA ASN A 66 -16.20 0.62 0.06
C ASN A 66 -16.41 0.47 1.57
N ILE A 67 -15.34 0.29 2.34
CA ILE A 67 -15.45 0.31 3.79
C ILE A 67 -15.59 1.77 4.23
N GLU A 68 -16.66 2.05 4.97
CA GLU A 68 -16.88 3.38 5.55
C GLU A 68 -15.83 3.65 6.63
N GLU A 69 -15.32 4.87 6.61
CA GLU A 69 -14.37 5.33 7.61
C GLU A 69 -15.12 5.90 8.81
N SER A 70 -14.55 5.68 9.98
CA SER A 70 -14.98 6.34 11.20
C SER A 70 -13.97 7.39 11.65
N ASN A 71 -14.42 8.31 12.48
CA ASN A 71 -13.59 9.26 13.20
C ASN A 71 -13.78 9.04 14.71
N PRO A 72 -13.24 7.93 15.25
CA PRO A 72 -13.59 7.46 16.59
C PRO A 72 -13.16 8.42 17.71
N CYS A 73 -12.23 9.32 17.42
CA CYS A 73 -11.74 10.34 18.35
C CYS A 73 -12.27 11.74 18.04
N GLU A 74 -13.23 11.89 17.12
CA GLU A 74 -13.74 13.19 16.66
C GLU A 74 -12.60 14.18 16.33
N TYR A 75 -11.52 13.67 15.71
CA TYR A 75 -10.32 14.47 15.45
C TYR A 75 -10.64 15.57 14.43
N PRO A 76 -10.38 16.83 14.75
CA PRO A 76 -10.74 17.96 13.90
C PRO A 76 -10.12 17.89 12.51
N GLY A 77 -10.95 18.03 11.45
CA GLY A 77 -10.50 18.05 10.05
C GLY A 77 -10.04 16.69 9.48
N TYR A 78 -10.19 15.61 10.25
CA TYR A 78 -9.75 14.28 9.82
C TYR A 78 -10.53 13.79 8.60
N GLU A 79 -11.84 13.85 8.63
CA GLU A 79 -12.72 13.42 7.54
C GLU A 79 -12.43 14.18 6.23
N GLU A 80 -12.30 15.51 6.30
CA GLU A 80 -11.94 16.33 5.15
C GLU A 80 -10.57 15.93 4.57
N LYS A 81 -9.60 15.70 5.44
CA LYS A 81 -8.25 15.23 5.04
C LYS A 81 -8.31 13.91 4.31
N ILE A 82 -9.07 12.95 4.81
CA ILE A 82 -9.28 11.63 4.18
C ILE A 82 -9.90 11.79 2.80
N GLN A 83 -10.99 12.55 2.68
CA GLN A 83 -11.66 12.80 1.41
C GLN A 83 -10.74 13.47 0.37
N ASN A 84 -9.89 14.39 0.82
CA ASN A 84 -8.89 15.03 -0.02
C ASN A 84 -7.82 14.02 -0.49
N LEU A 85 -7.39 13.11 0.38
CA LEU A 85 -6.43 12.06 0.02
C LEU A 85 -7.02 11.06 -0.97
N LYS A 86 -8.25 10.59 -0.77
CA LYS A 86 -8.94 9.72 -1.73
C LYS A 86 -8.96 10.32 -3.12
N ARG A 87 -9.35 11.59 -3.23
CA ARG A 87 -9.37 12.31 -4.53
C ARG A 87 -7.99 12.45 -5.15
N LYS A 88 -6.95 12.74 -4.33
CA LYS A 88 -5.60 12.99 -4.80
C LYS A 88 -4.86 11.71 -5.21
N THR A 89 -5.08 10.62 -4.49
CA THR A 89 -4.32 9.36 -4.66
C THR A 89 -5.06 8.33 -5.50
N ASN A 90 -6.38 8.50 -5.68
CA ASN A 90 -7.28 7.55 -6.33
C ASN A 90 -7.24 6.15 -5.68
N ILE A 91 -7.10 6.11 -4.36
CA ILE A 91 -7.25 4.92 -3.53
C ILE A 91 -8.15 5.24 -2.34
N ASP A 92 -8.89 4.24 -1.86
CA ASP A 92 -9.86 4.44 -0.79
C ASP A 92 -9.19 4.51 0.59
N GLU A 93 -8.04 3.83 0.76
CA GLU A 93 -7.31 3.79 2.01
C GLU A 93 -5.81 3.45 1.76
N ALA A 94 -4.98 3.54 2.81
CA ALA A 94 -3.55 3.29 2.78
C ALA A 94 -3.14 1.85 2.43
N VAL A 95 -4.09 0.99 2.09
CA VAL A 95 -3.84 -0.38 1.64
C VAL A 95 -4.83 -0.80 0.55
N ILE A 96 -4.33 -1.48 -0.46
CA ILE A 96 -5.14 -2.21 -1.45
C ILE A 96 -5.02 -3.69 -1.15
N THR A 97 -6.16 -4.39 -1.05
CA THR A 97 -6.22 -5.83 -0.83
C THR A 97 -7.01 -6.51 -1.94
N GLY A 98 -6.68 -7.75 -2.24
CA GLY A 98 -7.38 -8.51 -3.27
C GLY A 98 -6.75 -9.87 -3.52
N VAL A 99 -7.26 -10.55 -4.54
CA VAL A 99 -6.73 -11.82 -5.02
C VAL A 99 -6.20 -11.69 -6.43
N GLY A 100 -5.11 -12.35 -6.73
CA GLY A 100 -4.53 -12.41 -8.06
C GLY A 100 -3.80 -13.71 -8.31
N LYS A 101 -3.01 -13.76 -9.37
CA LYS A 101 -2.12 -14.88 -9.64
C LYS A 101 -0.68 -14.39 -9.76
N ILE A 102 0.25 -15.22 -9.33
CA ILE A 102 1.69 -15.05 -9.56
C ILE A 102 2.17 -16.35 -10.22
N ASP A 103 2.67 -16.29 -11.44
CA ASP A 103 3.04 -17.45 -12.25
C ASP A 103 1.93 -18.52 -12.29
N GLY A 104 0.68 -18.08 -12.47
CA GLY A 104 -0.51 -18.92 -12.53
C GLY A 104 -1.06 -19.37 -11.18
N SER A 105 -0.32 -19.25 -10.08
CA SER A 105 -0.73 -19.65 -8.73
C SER A 105 -1.55 -18.55 -8.05
N LYS A 106 -2.73 -18.90 -7.52
CA LYS A 106 -3.58 -17.94 -6.78
C LYS A 106 -2.93 -17.52 -5.47
N VAL A 107 -3.01 -16.22 -5.17
CA VAL A 107 -2.49 -15.63 -3.95
C VAL A 107 -3.39 -14.47 -3.51
N VAL A 108 -3.55 -14.28 -2.22
CA VAL A 108 -4.13 -13.06 -1.67
C VAL A 108 -3.01 -12.07 -1.42
N ILE A 109 -3.20 -10.84 -1.90
CA ILE A 109 -2.16 -9.81 -1.83
C ILE A 109 -2.69 -8.56 -1.14
N GLY A 110 -1.88 -8.00 -0.26
CA GLY A 110 -2.08 -6.70 0.36
C GLY A 110 -0.90 -5.78 0.05
N VAL A 111 -1.16 -4.57 -0.42
CA VAL A 111 -0.10 -3.60 -0.72
C VAL A 111 -0.42 -2.26 -0.05
N CYS A 112 0.42 -1.87 0.91
CA CYS A 112 0.32 -0.59 1.57
C CYS A 112 0.85 0.55 0.69
N ASP A 113 0.34 1.77 0.90
CA ASP A 113 0.67 2.95 0.10
C ASP A 113 0.96 4.18 0.98
N THR A 114 2.20 4.66 0.93
CA THR A 114 2.63 5.83 1.72
C THR A 114 2.02 7.15 1.29
N ARG A 115 1.41 7.23 0.11
CA ARG A 115 0.75 8.45 -0.36
C ARG A 115 -0.49 8.78 0.47
N PHE A 116 -1.08 7.78 1.12
CA PHE A 116 -2.23 7.94 2.00
C PHE A 116 -1.76 7.95 3.47
N LEU A 117 -1.73 9.10 4.11
CA LEU A 117 -1.29 9.32 5.50
C LEU A 117 0.00 8.57 5.88
N MET A 118 1.01 8.57 5.01
CA MET A 118 2.28 7.84 5.20
C MET A 118 2.11 6.33 5.41
N GLY A 119 1.04 5.74 4.87
CA GLY A 119 0.75 4.32 5.05
C GLY A 119 0.31 3.96 6.47
N SER A 120 -0.12 4.93 7.29
CA SER A 120 -0.45 4.68 8.69
C SER A 120 -1.65 3.73 8.83
N MET A 121 -1.52 2.80 9.77
CA MET A 121 -2.54 1.80 10.07
C MET A 121 -3.67 2.42 10.89
N GLY A 122 -4.83 2.59 10.28
CA GLY A 122 -6.10 2.95 10.91
C GLY A 122 -7.08 1.79 10.93
N GLU A 123 -8.31 2.06 11.38
CA GLU A 123 -9.39 1.07 11.48
C GLU A 123 -9.65 0.36 10.13
N VAL A 124 -9.79 1.12 9.06
CA VAL A 124 -10.08 0.57 7.73
C VAL A 124 -8.91 -0.24 7.18
N VAL A 125 -7.65 0.20 7.40
CA VAL A 125 -6.47 -0.59 7.04
C VAL A 125 -6.49 -1.94 7.77
N GLY A 126 -6.75 -1.92 9.07
CA GLY A 126 -6.83 -3.12 9.89
C GLY A 126 -7.94 -4.05 9.45
N GLU A 127 -9.12 -3.50 9.15
CA GLU A 127 -10.27 -4.25 8.63
C GLU A 127 -9.97 -4.91 7.29
N LYS A 128 -9.45 -4.15 6.31
CA LYS A 128 -9.11 -4.67 4.98
C LYS A 128 -8.09 -5.81 5.05
N LEU A 129 -7.02 -5.64 5.83
CA LEU A 129 -6.02 -6.70 6.02
C LEU A 129 -6.58 -7.92 6.73
N THR A 130 -7.37 -7.73 7.79
CA THR A 130 -8.02 -8.83 8.51
C THR A 130 -8.93 -9.63 7.59
N ARG A 131 -9.84 -8.97 6.87
CA ARG A 131 -10.74 -9.64 5.91
C ARG A 131 -9.97 -10.36 4.81
N ALA A 132 -8.89 -9.76 4.31
CA ALA A 132 -8.05 -10.39 3.29
C ALA A 132 -7.44 -11.70 3.80
N VAL A 133 -6.89 -11.71 5.02
CA VAL A 133 -6.31 -12.90 5.65
C VAL A 133 -7.39 -13.95 5.95
N GLU A 134 -8.55 -13.55 6.48
CA GLU A 134 -9.67 -14.47 6.76
C GLU A 134 -10.18 -15.12 5.47
N LYS A 135 -10.42 -14.36 4.41
CA LYS A 135 -10.81 -14.88 3.08
C LYS A 135 -9.74 -15.80 2.50
N ALA A 136 -8.45 -15.47 2.69
CA ALA A 136 -7.36 -16.34 2.27
C ALA A 136 -7.38 -17.68 3.01
N THR A 137 -7.63 -17.65 4.32
CA THR A 137 -7.72 -18.85 5.16
C THR A 137 -8.87 -19.74 4.75
N GLU A 138 -10.06 -19.16 4.52
CA GLU A 138 -11.25 -19.89 4.03
C GLU A 138 -11.00 -20.52 2.65
N GLN A 139 -10.30 -19.82 1.76
CA GLN A 139 -10.00 -20.30 0.40
C GLN A 139 -8.73 -21.15 0.33
N LYS A 140 -8.02 -21.33 1.43
CA LYS A 140 -6.74 -22.06 1.52
C LYS A 140 -5.68 -21.50 0.57
N LEU A 141 -5.57 -20.18 0.52
CA LEU A 141 -4.61 -19.46 -0.33
C LEU A 141 -3.49 -18.86 0.52
N PRO A 142 -2.26 -18.75 -0.02
CA PRO A 142 -1.20 -18.01 0.64
C PRO A 142 -1.50 -16.50 0.63
N VAL A 143 -0.90 -15.79 1.59
CA VAL A 143 -1.00 -14.33 1.73
C VAL A 143 0.36 -13.71 1.51
N ILE A 144 0.41 -12.62 0.73
CA ILE A 144 1.60 -11.77 0.58
C ILE A 144 1.22 -10.34 0.93
N ILE A 145 1.90 -9.71 1.88
CA ILE A 145 1.68 -8.30 2.24
C ILE A 145 2.95 -7.50 2.01
N PHE A 146 2.87 -6.49 1.13
CA PHE A 146 3.88 -5.45 0.98
C PHE A 146 3.58 -4.35 1.99
N THR A 147 4.41 -4.27 3.03
CA THR A 147 4.22 -3.31 4.11
C THR A 147 4.94 -2.01 3.81
N CYS A 148 4.26 -0.89 3.99
CA CYS A 148 4.89 0.42 4.14
C CYS A 148 4.05 1.27 5.08
N SER A 149 4.65 1.81 6.14
CA SER A 149 3.88 2.55 7.13
C SER A 149 4.75 3.40 8.04
N GLY A 150 4.22 4.56 8.40
CA GLY A 150 4.74 5.37 9.51
C GLY A 150 4.31 4.87 10.90
N GLY A 151 3.47 3.83 10.98
CA GLY A 151 2.96 3.25 12.23
C GLY A 151 1.45 3.36 12.41
N ALA A 152 0.97 3.29 13.65
CA ALA A 152 -0.44 3.42 13.99
C ALA A 152 -0.93 4.86 13.74
N ARG A 153 -2.17 5.00 13.25
CA ARG A 153 -2.79 6.28 12.89
C ARG A 153 -3.21 7.06 14.13
N MET A 154 -2.50 8.12 14.45
CA MET A 154 -2.70 8.93 15.67
C MET A 154 -4.12 9.52 15.77
N GLN A 155 -4.73 9.91 14.65
CA GLN A 155 -6.05 10.53 14.60
C GLN A 155 -7.17 9.59 15.09
N GLU A 156 -6.95 8.29 15.02
CA GLU A 156 -7.90 7.26 15.46
C GLU A 156 -7.58 6.72 16.87
N GLY A 157 -6.56 7.26 17.55
CA GLY A 157 -6.23 6.94 18.92
C GLY A 157 -6.04 5.44 19.18
N ILE A 158 -6.67 4.94 20.25
CA ILE A 158 -6.57 3.53 20.66
C ILE A 158 -7.12 2.55 19.61
N VAL A 159 -8.08 2.97 18.78
CA VAL A 159 -8.68 2.12 17.76
C VAL A 159 -7.63 1.67 16.75
N SER A 160 -6.70 2.58 16.37
CA SER A 160 -5.59 2.23 15.48
C SER A 160 -4.63 1.21 16.11
N LEU A 161 -4.39 1.29 17.43
CA LEU A 161 -3.54 0.30 18.12
C LEU A 161 -4.20 -1.07 18.20
N MET A 162 -5.52 -1.12 18.36
CA MET A 162 -6.26 -2.38 18.38
C MET A 162 -6.20 -3.15 17.05
N GLN A 163 -5.91 -2.47 15.94
CA GLN A 163 -5.72 -3.13 14.65
C GLN A 163 -4.50 -4.06 14.65
N MET A 164 -3.47 -3.77 15.45
CA MET A 164 -2.31 -4.65 15.63
C MET A 164 -2.76 -6.04 16.11
N ALA A 165 -3.55 -6.06 17.19
CA ALA A 165 -4.07 -7.32 17.75
C ALA A 165 -5.02 -8.03 16.79
N LYS A 166 -5.90 -7.27 16.10
CA LYS A 166 -6.89 -7.80 15.17
C LYS A 166 -6.24 -8.53 13.99
N ILE A 167 -5.29 -7.88 13.31
CA ILE A 167 -4.58 -8.49 12.17
C ILE A 167 -3.74 -9.69 12.65
N SER A 168 -3.04 -9.57 13.79
CA SER A 168 -2.24 -10.66 14.35
C SER A 168 -3.08 -11.88 14.68
N ALA A 169 -4.30 -11.70 15.20
CA ALA A 169 -5.22 -12.81 15.49
C ALA A 169 -5.68 -13.52 14.19
N ALA A 170 -5.94 -12.78 13.11
CA ALA A 170 -6.28 -13.37 11.82
C ALA A 170 -5.09 -14.16 11.23
N LEU A 171 -3.88 -13.61 11.31
CA LEU A 171 -2.66 -14.30 10.87
C LEU A 171 -2.39 -15.55 11.70
N LYS A 172 -2.65 -15.53 13.01
CA LYS A 172 -2.53 -16.74 13.85
C LYS A 172 -3.45 -17.86 13.40
N LYS A 173 -4.70 -17.56 13.06
CA LYS A 173 -5.63 -18.55 12.49
C LYS A 173 -5.16 -19.06 11.13
N HIS A 174 -4.54 -18.21 10.33
CA HIS A 174 -3.96 -18.54 9.02
C HIS A 174 -2.80 -19.54 9.17
N ASP A 175 -1.89 -19.29 10.12
CA ASP A 175 -0.78 -20.17 10.52
C ASP A 175 -1.29 -21.52 11.05
N GLU A 176 -2.29 -21.52 11.95
CA GLU A 176 -2.92 -22.74 12.47
C GLU A 176 -3.57 -23.60 11.38
N ALA A 177 -4.00 -22.98 10.28
CA ALA A 177 -4.49 -23.69 9.10
C ALA A 177 -3.37 -24.24 8.22
N GLY A 178 -2.10 -24.03 8.56
CA GLY A 178 -0.91 -24.47 7.81
C GLY A 178 -0.70 -23.70 6.50
N LEU A 179 -1.10 -22.42 6.44
CA LEU A 179 -1.06 -21.60 5.25
C LEU A 179 0.07 -20.57 5.32
N LEU A 180 0.70 -20.34 4.18
CA LEU A 180 1.87 -19.47 4.06
C LEU A 180 1.52 -17.98 4.11
N TYR A 181 2.25 -17.25 4.93
CA TYR A 181 2.25 -15.79 4.97
C TYR A 181 3.63 -15.23 4.65
N ILE A 182 3.75 -14.45 3.59
CA ILE A 182 4.97 -13.75 3.17
C ILE A 182 4.83 -12.26 3.44
N THR A 183 5.78 -11.69 4.18
CA THR A 183 5.88 -10.25 4.39
C THR A 183 7.01 -9.66 3.57
N VAL A 184 6.71 -8.66 2.74
CA VAL A 184 7.72 -7.89 2.02
C VAL A 184 7.84 -6.52 2.69
N LEU A 185 8.92 -6.32 3.44
CA LEU A 185 9.20 -5.06 4.11
C LEU A 185 9.66 -4.01 3.11
N THR A 186 8.94 -2.87 3.02
CA THR A 186 9.35 -1.75 2.17
C THR A 186 9.54 -0.48 3.01
N ASP A 187 10.24 0.50 2.45
CA ASP A 187 10.59 1.75 3.14
C ASP A 187 9.46 2.80 3.04
N PRO A 188 9.01 3.36 4.19
CA PRO A 188 9.28 2.98 5.57
C PRO A 188 8.36 1.86 6.08
N THR A 189 8.84 0.98 6.96
CA THR A 189 7.99 0.09 7.77
C THR A 189 8.38 0.27 9.23
N THR A 190 7.54 0.95 10.02
CA THR A 190 7.90 1.41 11.37
C THR A 190 6.75 1.27 12.36
N GLY A 191 7.04 1.48 13.63
CA GLY A 191 6.08 1.60 14.73
C GLY A 191 5.18 0.38 14.89
N GLY A 192 3.88 0.60 15.06
CA GLY A 192 2.89 -0.46 15.30
C GLY A 192 2.79 -1.49 14.18
N VAL A 193 3.07 -1.12 12.93
CA VAL A 193 3.07 -2.05 11.80
C VAL A 193 4.24 -3.03 11.92
N THR A 194 5.46 -2.55 12.23
CA THR A 194 6.61 -3.41 12.51
C THR A 194 6.35 -4.31 13.73
N ALA A 195 5.78 -3.75 14.81
CA ALA A 195 5.49 -4.49 16.03
C ALA A 195 4.30 -5.47 15.92
N SER A 196 3.72 -5.64 14.74
CA SER A 196 2.60 -6.54 14.49
C SER A 196 2.76 -7.33 13.19
N PHE A 197 1.84 -7.20 12.27
CA PHE A 197 1.74 -8.06 11.09
C PHE A 197 2.98 -8.04 10.17
N ALA A 198 3.77 -6.96 10.16
CA ALA A 198 4.96 -6.91 9.32
C ALA A 198 6.07 -7.89 9.75
N MET A 199 6.11 -8.28 11.01
CA MET A 199 7.13 -9.20 11.57
C MET A 199 6.58 -10.61 11.85
N LEU A 200 5.38 -10.92 11.39
CA LEU A 200 4.74 -12.23 11.59
C LEU A 200 4.79 -13.12 10.33
N GLY A 201 5.52 -12.72 9.30
CA GLY A 201 5.71 -13.54 8.11
C GLY A 201 6.51 -14.81 8.39
N ASP A 202 6.16 -15.88 7.69
CA ASP A 202 6.96 -17.12 7.66
C ASP A 202 8.25 -16.88 6.87
N ILE A 203 8.17 -15.95 5.90
CA ILE A 203 9.27 -15.49 5.06
C ILE A 203 9.22 -13.98 4.97
#